data_299f0da90e15aed6b9c5d5de12b4bcf2
#
_entry.id   299f0da90e15aed6b9c5d5de12b4bcf2
#
_cell.length_a   1.000
_cell.length_b   1.000
_cell.length_c   1.000
_cell.angle_alpha   90.00
_cell.angle_beta   90.00
_cell.angle_gamma   90.00
#
_symmetry.space_group_name_H-M   'P 1'
#
loop_
_entity.id
_entity.type
_entity.pdbx_description
1 polymer ?
#
loop_
_entity_poly.entity_id
_entity_poly.type
_entity_poly.pdbx_seq_one_letter_code
_entity_poly.pdbx_strand_id
1 'polypeptide(L)'
;MATRRELPADIAAAFDRAPEARDRFAALPADQQAAWLEWIDRARGRRARAGRIDELIRRLLPSSAAVAEEEVTKPTGPPPEHY
;
A
#
# COMPACT_ATOMS: atom_id res chain seq x y z
N MET A 1 13.95 11.23 17.84
CA MET A 1 13.58 10.71 17.70
C MET A 1 12.85 10.34 16.66
N ALA A 2 12.88 9.45 16.22
CA ALA A 2 12.25 9.08 15.11
C ALA A 2 10.88 8.94 15.32
N THR A 3 10.14 9.59 14.62
CA THR A 3 8.80 9.43 14.76
C THR A 3 8.30 8.62 13.67
N ARG A 4 9.15 7.90 12.94
CA ARG A 4 8.72 7.11 11.89
C ARG A 4 7.86 6.00 12.38
N ARG A 5 6.75 5.77 11.78
CA ARG A 5 5.88 4.69 12.14
C ARG A 5 6.49 3.38 11.70
N GLU A 6 6.51 2.42 12.59
CA GLU A 6 7.05 1.16 12.23
C GLU A 6 6.09 0.33 11.48
N LEU A 7 6.51 -0.30 10.43
CA LEU A 7 5.63 -1.15 9.64
C LEU A 7 5.54 -2.53 10.26
N PRO A 8 4.38 -3.16 10.18
CA PRO A 8 4.27 -4.54 10.61
C PRO A 8 5.23 -5.42 9.82
N ALA A 9 5.63 -6.49 10.41
CA ALA A 9 6.63 -7.36 9.81
C ALA A 9 6.23 -7.88 8.44
N ASP A 10 4.97 -8.23 8.28
CA ASP A 10 4.55 -8.78 7.00
C ASP A 10 4.58 -7.72 5.91
N ILE A 11 4.25 -6.49 6.25
CA ILE A 11 4.30 -5.43 5.26
C ILE A 11 5.75 -5.10 4.95
N ALA A 12 6.59 -5.09 5.97
CA ALA A 12 7.98 -4.80 5.76
C ALA A 12 8.62 -5.86 4.86
N ALA A 13 8.25 -7.11 5.07
CA ALA A 13 8.79 -8.18 4.26
C ALA A 13 8.35 -8.03 2.80
N ALA A 14 7.12 -7.62 2.61
CA ALA A 14 6.64 -7.44 1.24
C ALA A 14 7.39 -6.31 0.57
N PHE A 15 7.67 -5.23 1.30
CA PHE A 15 8.42 -4.14 0.73
C PHE A 15 9.87 -4.53 0.44
N ASP A 16 10.41 -5.46 1.20
CA ASP A 16 11.75 -5.92 0.93
C ASP A 16 11.83 -6.58 -0.42
N ARG A 17 10.74 -7.18 -0.86
CA ARG A 17 10.74 -7.80 -2.14
C ARG A 17 10.40 -6.82 -3.21
N ALA A 18 9.89 -5.66 -2.88
CA ALA A 18 9.53 -4.66 -3.85
C ALA A 18 10.01 -3.30 -3.38
N PRO A 19 11.29 -3.07 -3.42
CA PRO A 19 11.83 -1.82 -2.88
C PRO A 19 11.29 -0.57 -3.54
N GLU A 20 10.91 -0.68 -4.79
CA GLU A 20 10.33 0.46 -5.46
C GLU A 20 9.00 0.82 -4.84
N ALA A 21 8.22 -0.18 -4.47
CA ALA A 21 6.96 0.08 -3.81
C ALA A 21 7.20 0.71 -2.46
N ARG A 22 8.23 0.30 -1.76
CA ARG A 22 8.54 0.87 -0.49
C ARG A 22 8.85 2.35 -0.61
N ASP A 23 9.63 2.71 -1.61
CA ASP A 23 9.98 4.10 -1.83
C ASP A 23 8.76 4.92 -2.15
N ARG A 24 7.86 4.38 -2.93
CA ARG A 24 6.67 5.11 -3.27
C ARG A 24 5.74 5.26 -2.09
N PHE A 25 5.69 4.25 -1.25
CA PHE A 25 4.88 4.34 -0.07
C PHE A 25 5.42 5.43 0.85
N ALA A 26 6.73 5.48 0.99
CA ALA A 26 7.33 6.48 1.85
C ALA A 26 7.07 7.88 1.34
N ALA A 27 6.84 8.01 0.07
CA ALA A 27 6.57 9.32 -0.51
C ALA A 27 5.12 9.75 -0.36
N LEU A 28 4.26 8.86 0.06
CA LEU A 28 2.86 9.22 0.23
C LEU A 28 2.69 10.13 1.44
N PRO A 29 1.68 10.98 1.41
CA PRO A 29 1.39 11.78 2.59
C PRO A 29 1.07 10.90 3.79
N ALA A 30 1.31 11.39 4.96
CA ALA A 30 1.13 10.59 6.15
C ALA A 30 -0.29 10.04 6.29
N ASP A 31 -1.28 10.82 5.95
CA ASP A 31 -2.65 10.35 6.08
C ASP A 31 -2.93 9.23 5.11
N GLN A 32 -2.31 9.23 3.94
CA GLN A 32 -2.51 8.14 3.02
C GLN A 32 -1.79 6.90 3.49
N GLN A 33 -0.61 7.06 4.06
CA GLN A 33 0.08 5.90 4.61
C GLN A 33 -0.75 5.28 5.72
N ALA A 34 -1.32 6.11 6.58
CA ALA A 34 -2.13 5.59 7.67
C ALA A 34 -3.37 4.88 7.15
N ALA A 35 -3.97 5.43 6.11
CA ALA A 35 -5.17 4.82 5.57
C ALA A 35 -4.88 3.43 5.00
N TRP A 36 -3.75 3.29 4.33
CA TRP A 36 -3.39 1.98 3.80
C TRP A 36 -3.15 0.99 4.92
N LEU A 37 -2.45 1.42 5.96
CA LEU A 37 -2.16 0.52 7.06
C LEU A 37 -3.41 0.12 7.80
N GLU A 38 -4.33 1.03 7.96
CA GLU A 38 -5.58 0.71 8.60
C GLU A 38 -6.39 -0.26 7.77
N TRP A 39 -6.39 -0.06 6.47
CA TRP A 39 -7.15 -0.93 5.59
C TRP A 39 -6.60 -2.34 5.65
N ILE A 40 -5.29 -2.48 5.69
CA ILE A 40 -4.69 -3.80 5.79
C ILE A 40 -5.00 -4.41 7.15
N ASP A 41 -4.96 -3.60 8.19
CA ASP A 41 -5.25 -4.11 9.50
C ASP A 41 -6.67 -4.58 9.67
N ARG A 42 -7.57 -4.09 8.89
CA ARG A 42 -8.94 -4.53 8.97
C ARG A 42 -9.19 -5.85 8.32
N ALA A 43 -8.21 -6.39 7.64
CA ALA A 43 -8.39 -7.67 7.00
C ALA A 43 -8.55 -8.74 8.05
N ARG A 44 -9.47 -9.67 7.81
CA ARG A 44 -9.67 -10.74 8.72
C ARG A 44 -8.90 -11.93 8.28
N GLY A 45 -7.95 -12.37 9.01
CA GLY A 45 -7.21 -13.55 8.70
C GLY A 45 -5.98 -13.26 7.88
N ARG A 46 -5.05 -14.19 7.90
CA ARG A 46 -3.82 -14.05 7.22
C ARG A 46 -3.93 -13.93 5.76
N ARG A 47 -4.79 -14.72 5.16
CA ARG A 47 -4.92 -14.72 3.73
C ARG A 47 -5.48 -13.40 3.24
N ALA A 48 -6.49 -12.88 3.92
CA ALA A 48 -7.05 -11.61 3.51
C ALA A 48 -6.04 -10.49 3.69
N ARG A 49 -5.27 -10.57 4.75
CA ARG A 49 -4.28 -9.54 5.00
C ARG A 49 -3.20 -9.59 3.92
N ALA A 50 -2.76 -10.77 3.56
CA ALA A 50 -1.76 -10.89 2.52
C ALA A 50 -2.27 -10.35 1.19
N GLY A 51 -3.54 -10.58 0.91
CA GLY A 51 -4.12 -10.07 -0.32
C GLY A 51 -4.16 -8.56 -0.34
N ARG A 52 -4.44 -7.94 0.80
CA ARG A 52 -4.46 -6.49 0.84
C ARG A 52 -3.07 -5.90 0.74
N ILE A 53 -2.08 -6.56 1.31
CA ILE A 53 -0.71 -6.10 1.16
C ILE A 53 -0.30 -6.18 -0.31
N ASP A 54 -0.69 -7.25 -0.97
CA ASP A 54 -0.38 -7.41 -2.36
C ASP A 54 -1.03 -6.31 -3.19
N GLU A 55 -2.24 -5.95 -2.83
CA GLU A 55 -2.93 -4.88 -3.53
C GLU A 55 -2.21 -3.56 -3.33
N LEU A 56 -1.71 -3.30 -2.14
CA LEU A 56 -0.97 -2.09 -1.88
C LEU A 56 0.26 -2.03 -2.79
N ILE A 57 0.98 -3.13 -2.87
CA ILE A 57 2.17 -3.17 -3.70
C ILE A 57 1.81 -2.89 -5.15
N ARG A 58 0.75 -3.49 -5.62
CA ARG A 58 0.36 -3.31 -6.99
C ARG A 58 -0.03 -1.89 -7.29
N ARG A 59 -0.68 -1.22 -6.37
CA ARG A 59 -1.07 0.13 -6.59
C ARG A 59 0.09 1.09 -6.56
N LEU A 60 1.15 0.72 -5.88
CA LEU A 60 2.31 1.57 -5.80
C LEU A 60 3.27 1.39 -6.97
N LEU A 61 3.24 0.24 -7.57
CA LEU A 61 4.16 0.00 -8.67
C LEU A 61 3.53 0.37 -9.99
N PRO A 62 4.26 0.98 -10.87
CA PRO A 62 3.72 1.32 -12.17
C PRO A 62 3.88 0.18 -13.13
N SER A 63 3.67 -0.98 -12.69
CA SER A 63 3.91 -2.13 -13.50
C SER A 63 3.20 -2.13 -14.81
N SER A 64 2.05 -1.67 -14.87
CA SER A 64 1.41 -1.71 -16.12
C SER A 64 1.42 -0.37 -16.65
N ALA A 65 2.48 0.05 -17.07
CA ALA A 65 2.60 1.34 -17.56
C ALA A 65 1.57 1.73 -18.54
N ALA A 66 1.13 0.79 -19.24
CA ALA A 66 0.17 1.10 -20.24
C ALA A 66 -1.07 1.72 -19.70
N VAL A 67 -1.43 1.35 -18.56
CA VAL A 67 -2.60 1.84 -18.04
C VAL A 67 -2.44 3.10 -17.30
N ALA A 68 -1.28 3.43 -17.05
CA ALA A 68 -1.01 4.54 -16.23
C ALA A 68 -1.63 5.81 -16.67
N GLU A 69 -1.68 6.03 -17.89
CA GLU A 69 -2.16 7.25 -18.30
C GLU A 69 -3.57 7.51 -17.94
N GLU A 70 -4.33 6.49 -17.79
CA GLU A 70 -5.63 6.71 -17.46
C GLU A 70 -5.82 6.95 -16.04
N GLU A 71 -4.88 6.62 -15.26
CA GLU A 71 -5.02 6.75 -13.89
C GLU A 71 -4.60 8.05 -13.32
N VAL A 72 -4.34 9.02 -14.08
CA VAL A 72 -3.85 10.23 -13.58
C VAL A 72 -4.73 10.81 -12.53
N THR A 73 -5.97 10.60 -12.58
CA THR A 73 -6.82 11.17 -11.61
C THR A 73 -7.14 10.28 -10.47
N LYS A 74 -6.62 9.09 -10.47
CA LYS A 74 -6.92 8.21 -9.44
C LYS A 74 -6.27 8.51 -8.16
N PRO A 75 -6.95 8.42 -7.06
CA PRO A 75 -6.33 8.64 -5.77
C PRO A 75 -5.42 7.49 -5.43
N THR A 76 -4.43 7.76 -4.61
CA THR A 76 -3.54 6.70 -4.25
C THR A 76 -3.94 6.04 -2.96
N GLY A 77 -5.04 6.36 -2.38
CA GLY A 77 -5.45 5.71 -1.16
C GLY A 77 -6.04 4.34 -1.40
N PRO A 78 -6.33 3.61 -0.36
CA PRO A 78 -6.90 2.28 -0.52
C PRO A 78 -8.30 2.36 -1.07
N PRO A 79 -8.78 1.30 -1.67
CA PRO A 79 -10.12 1.32 -2.24
C PRO A 79 -11.16 1.37 -1.16
N PRO A 80 -12.32 1.89 -1.46
CA PRO A 80 -13.36 1.95 -0.46
C PRO A 80 -13.87 0.57 -0.14
N GLU A 81 -14.26 0.40 1.10
CA GLU A 81 -14.77 -0.85 1.48
C GLU A 81 -16.20 -0.73 1.62
N HIS A 82 -16.96 -1.20 0.75
CA HIS A 82 -18.38 -1.16 0.92
C HIS A 82 -18.96 -2.26 0.15
N TYR A 83 -20.09 -2.63 0.43
CA TYR A 83 -20.68 -3.75 -0.23
C TYR A 83 -22.05 -3.53 -0.60
#